data_c5c185d0e90f67d9113ed2e038238bed
#
_entry.id   c5c185d0e90f67d9113ed2e038238bed
#
_cell.length_a   1.000
_cell.length_b   1.000
_cell.length_c   1.000
_cell.angle_alpha   90.00
_cell.angle_beta   90.00
_cell.angle_gamma   90.00
#
_symmetry.space_group_name_H-M   'P 1'
#
loop_
_entity.id
_entity.type
_entity.pdbx_description
1 polymer ?
#
loop_
_entity_poly.entity_id
_entity_poly.type
_entity_poly.pdbx_seq_one_letter_code
_entity_poly.pdbx_strand_id
1 'polypeptide(L)'
;AGHWAWPTGARFSQGLRCGEFAFVSAQSAKDGSARVLHADDIGAQAKLTIANIARVLDSVGCDLDDVVKLNTWYLGAGTDADWRRAAEIRSSAFRFPGPGATGVPVPRRYPDGAQIRQECWALRGTDGARLPRALSWPLGHWDWPIRVSFQQGIRVGRMIFLGGQYSMDERGLAVAPEDMAAQTDNTLEFIRRILAGFGAGIEDLMEVTAFYKHASASGVPPLRGRRFGTQSVPLTQVPLGTMGLEGVTIEIEGYAVLPEATP
;
A
#
# COMPACT_ATOMS: atom_id res chain seq x y z
N ALA A 1 -10.73 5.76 24.91
CA ALA A 1 -10.11 4.87 25.89
C ALA A 1 -9.85 3.50 25.27
N GLY A 2 -8.69 2.91 25.48
CA GLY A 2 -8.39 1.53 25.05
C GLY A 2 -7.47 1.38 23.85
N HIS A 3 -6.96 2.45 23.26
CA HIS A 3 -5.89 2.35 22.26
C HIS A 3 -4.53 2.20 22.97
N TRP A 4 -3.61 1.41 22.37
CA TRP A 4 -2.30 1.18 22.92
C TRP A 4 -1.39 2.42 22.79
N ALA A 5 -0.49 2.60 23.77
CA ALA A 5 0.55 3.62 23.74
C ALA A 5 1.92 2.99 23.39
N TRP A 6 2.83 3.80 22.88
CA TRP A 6 4.20 3.36 22.66
C TRP A 6 4.86 3.00 24.01
N PRO A 7 5.49 1.80 24.13
CA PRO A 7 6.06 1.33 25.40
C PRO A 7 7.31 2.12 25.84
N THR A 8 7.87 2.90 24.94
CA THR A 8 9.03 3.76 25.21
C THR A 8 8.57 5.21 25.25
N GLY A 9 9.29 6.11 25.92
CA GLY A 9 9.00 7.55 25.90
C GLY A 9 9.10 8.23 24.53
N ALA A 10 9.03 7.46 23.44
CA ALA A 10 9.04 7.93 22.07
C ALA A 10 7.80 8.78 21.79
N ARG A 11 8.03 9.99 21.28
CA ARG A 11 6.97 10.97 21.01
C ARG A 11 6.42 10.82 19.58
N PHE A 12 5.99 9.61 19.21
CA PHE A 12 5.32 9.36 17.94
C PHE A 12 3.80 9.41 18.13
N SER A 13 3.13 10.10 17.23
CA SER A 13 1.67 10.08 17.17
C SER A 13 1.16 8.79 16.54
N GLN A 14 0.04 8.26 17.01
CA GLN A 14 -0.67 7.14 16.37
C GLN A 14 -1.40 7.60 15.11
N GLY A 15 -1.88 8.83 15.12
CA GLY A 15 -2.49 9.49 13.98
C GLY A 15 -2.21 10.98 14.00
N LEU A 16 -2.18 11.58 12.83
CA LEU A 16 -2.02 13.02 12.63
C LEU A 16 -2.99 13.47 11.55
N ARG A 17 -3.67 14.60 11.78
CA ARG A 17 -4.43 15.28 10.73
C ARG A 17 -3.74 16.60 10.36
N CYS A 18 -3.61 16.85 9.04
CA CYS A 18 -3.12 18.10 8.50
C CYS A 18 -4.01 18.50 7.32
N GLY A 19 -4.87 19.51 7.53
CA GLY A 19 -5.88 19.90 6.55
C GLY A 19 -6.83 18.73 6.23
N GLU A 20 -6.90 18.33 4.98
CA GLU A 20 -7.72 17.21 4.50
C GLU A 20 -7.05 15.85 4.77
N PHE A 21 -5.74 15.80 4.95
CA PHE A 21 -4.98 14.57 5.14
C PHE A 21 -5.05 14.06 6.57
N ALA A 22 -5.25 12.76 6.73
CA ALA A 22 -5.03 12.03 7.96
C ALA A 22 -4.03 10.89 7.71
N PHE A 23 -3.02 10.81 8.56
CA PHE A 23 -1.98 9.81 8.52
C PHE A 23 -2.12 8.92 9.75
N VAL A 24 -2.19 7.61 9.54
CA VAL A 24 -2.22 6.63 10.61
C VAL A 24 -0.92 5.85 10.59
N SER A 25 -0.15 5.99 11.67
CA SER A 25 1.09 5.24 11.87
C SER A 25 0.82 3.74 11.92
N ALA A 26 1.83 2.94 11.63
CA ALA A 26 1.72 1.49 11.57
C ALA A 26 1.06 0.92 12.84
N GLN A 27 -0.11 0.33 12.66
CA GLN A 27 -0.88 -0.35 13.68
C GLN A 27 -0.55 -1.84 13.69
N SER A 28 -0.75 -2.48 14.84
CA SER A 28 -0.65 -3.93 15.06
C SER A 28 -1.84 -4.40 15.88
N ALA A 29 -1.98 -5.71 15.99
CA ALA A 29 -3.01 -6.36 16.80
C ALA A 29 -2.70 -6.26 18.31
N LYS A 30 -2.67 -5.05 18.84
CA LYS A 30 -2.34 -4.75 20.24
C LYS A 30 -3.57 -4.33 21.04
N ASP A 31 -3.60 -4.75 22.32
CA ASP A 31 -4.55 -4.26 23.31
C ASP A 31 -4.08 -2.92 23.95
N GLY A 32 -4.89 -2.35 24.83
CA GLY A 32 -4.58 -1.10 25.54
C GLY A 32 -3.29 -1.15 26.40
N SER A 33 -2.78 -2.34 26.69
CA SER A 33 -1.51 -2.56 27.39
C SER A 33 -0.32 -2.78 26.46
N ALA A 34 -0.51 -2.52 25.17
CA ALA A 34 0.46 -2.72 24.08
C ALA A 34 0.91 -4.20 23.90
N ARG A 35 0.16 -5.18 24.41
CA ARG A 35 0.43 -6.60 24.19
C ARG A 35 -0.16 -7.03 22.86
N VAL A 36 0.60 -7.79 22.08
CA VAL A 36 0.11 -8.42 20.86
C VAL A 36 -0.85 -9.56 21.23
N LEU A 37 -2.04 -9.54 20.64
CA LEU A 37 -3.06 -10.57 20.76
C LEU A 37 -3.04 -11.51 19.56
N HIS A 38 -3.61 -12.68 19.71
CA HIS A 38 -3.75 -13.68 18.63
C HIS A 38 -2.42 -14.08 17.99
N ALA A 39 -1.40 -14.41 18.81
CA ALA A 39 -0.01 -14.61 18.38
C ALA A 39 0.16 -15.58 17.19
N ASP A 40 -0.75 -16.56 17.04
CA ASP A 40 -0.66 -17.61 16.02
C ASP A 40 -1.78 -17.53 14.97
N ASP A 41 -2.55 -16.44 14.97
CA ASP A 41 -3.62 -16.21 14.00
C ASP A 41 -3.48 -14.86 13.30
N ILE A 42 -2.80 -14.86 12.13
CA ILE A 42 -2.62 -13.67 11.31
C ILE A 42 -3.96 -13.06 10.87
N GLY A 43 -4.99 -13.87 10.69
CA GLY A 43 -6.33 -13.42 10.32
C GLY A 43 -7.00 -12.63 11.44
N ALA A 44 -6.95 -13.14 12.67
CA ALA A 44 -7.45 -12.41 13.83
C ALA A 44 -6.60 -11.15 14.09
N GLN A 45 -5.28 -11.22 13.90
CA GLN A 45 -4.42 -10.04 13.99
C GLN A 45 -4.77 -8.99 12.92
N ALA A 46 -5.04 -9.38 11.68
CA ALA A 46 -5.42 -8.44 10.62
C ALA A 46 -6.72 -7.70 10.97
N LYS A 47 -7.74 -8.41 11.47
CA LYS A 47 -9.01 -7.82 11.92
C LYS A 47 -8.81 -6.80 13.04
N LEU A 48 -8.03 -7.17 14.07
CA LEU A 48 -7.77 -6.27 15.19
C LEU A 48 -6.91 -5.06 14.79
N THR A 49 -5.94 -5.26 13.90
CA THR A 49 -5.11 -4.17 13.34
C THR A 49 -6.00 -3.14 12.63
N ILE A 50 -6.94 -3.58 11.79
CA ILE A 50 -7.88 -2.67 11.12
C ILE A 50 -8.82 -1.98 12.13
N ALA A 51 -9.27 -2.69 13.16
CA ALA A 51 -10.05 -2.06 14.22
C ALA A 51 -9.25 -0.98 14.98
N ASN A 52 -7.94 -1.16 15.15
CA ASN A 52 -7.05 -0.15 15.71
C ASN A 52 -6.88 1.04 14.75
N ILE A 53 -6.74 0.80 13.45
CA ILE A 53 -6.73 1.86 12.42
C ILE A 53 -8.03 2.67 12.50
N ALA A 54 -9.19 2.02 12.54
CA ALA A 54 -10.48 2.70 12.62
C ALA A 54 -10.60 3.59 13.86
N ARG A 55 -10.09 3.15 15.02
CA ARG A 55 -10.06 3.97 16.24
C ARG A 55 -9.17 5.20 16.10
N VAL A 56 -8.02 5.07 15.45
CA VAL A 56 -7.13 6.21 15.21
C VAL A 56 -7.76 7.17 14.22
N LEU A 57 -8.35 6.69 13.13
CA LEU A 57 -9.08 7.51 12.17
C LEU A 57 -10.22 8.29 12.83
N ASP A 58 -11.04 7.64 13.66
CA ASP A 58 -12.11 8.28 14.40
C ASP A 58 -11.60 9.43 15.29
N SER A 59 -10.46 9.24 15.96
CA SER A 59 -9.83 10.26 16.79
C SER A 59 -9.35 11.51 16.03
N VAL A 60 -9.21 11.42 14.73
CA VAL A 60 -8.83 12.52 13.82
C VAL A 60 -9.95 12.93 12.87
N GLY A 61 -11.18 12.46 13.13
CA GLY A 61 -12.40 12.84 12.41
C GLY A 61 -12.52 12.20 11.02
N CYS A 62 -11.94 11.00 10.83
CA CYS A 62 -12.03 10.18 9.62
C CYS A 62 -12.59 8.79 9.94
N ASP A 63 -12.88 8.01 8.91
CA ASP A 63 -13.24 6.61 9.04
C ASP A 63 -12.60 5.77 7.92
N LEU A 64 -12.88 4.45 7.89
CA LEU A 64 -12.29 3.54 6.91
C LEU A 64 -12.67 3.88 5.46
N ASP A 65 -13.84 4.48 5.24
CA ASP A 65 -14.27 4.89 3.91
C ASP A 65 -13.50 6.13 3.39
N ASP A 66 -12.74 6.80 4.24
CA ASP A 66 -11.85 7.93 3.86
C ASP A 66 -10.45 7.44 3.46
N VAL A 67 -10.11 6.18 3.72
CA VAL A 67 -8.78 5.64 3.42
C VAL A 67 -8.56 5.57 1.91
N VAL A 68 -7.48 6.15 1.44
CA VAL A 68 -7.07 6.20 0.03
C VAL A 68 -5.86 5.32 -0.27
N LYS A 69 -5.02 5.07 0.75
CA LYS A 69 -3.85 4.20 0.66
C LYS A 69 -3.72 3.35 1.91
N LEU A 70 -3.44 2.05 1.72
CA LEU A 70 -3.20 1.08 2.78
C LEU A 70 -1.92 0.31 2.50
N ASN A 71 -0.91 0.47 3.34
CA ASN A 71 0.32 -0.31 3.28
C ASN A 71 0.31 -1.39 4.37
N THR A 72 0.76 -2.58 4.01
CA THR A 72 0.73 -3.74 4.89
C THR A 72 2.03 -4.52 4.80
N TRP A 73 2.61 -4.82 5.94
CA TRP A 73 3.70 -5.77 6.10
C TRP A 73 3.15 -6.97 6.87
N TYR A 74 3.19 -8.15 6.26
CA TYR A 74 2.63 -9.37 6.84
C TYR A 74 3.65 -10.50 6.89
N LEU A 75 3.57 -11.34 7.90
CA LEU A 75 4.38 -12.54 8.00
C LEU A 75 4.02 -13.49 6.85
N GLY A 76 4.99 -13.79 6.01
CA GLY A 76 4.81 -14.68 4.88
C GLY A 76 6.13 -15.19 4.32
N ALA A 77 6.13 -16.42 3.85
CA ALA A 77 7.26 -17.05 3.17
C ALA A 77 7.29 -16.77 1.65
N GLY A 78 6.36 -15.94 1.16
CA GLY A 78 6.22 -15.65 -0.27
C GLY A 78 5.34 -16.66 -1.01
N THR A 79 4.43 -17.32 -0.29
CA THR A 79 3.44 -18.20 -0.89
C THR A 79 2.14 -17.47 -1.18
N ASP A 80 1.45 -17.90 -2.21
CA ASP A 80 0.14 -17.40 -2.58
C ASP A 80 -0.89 -17.55 -1.42
N ALA A 81 -0.79 -18.62 -0.64
CA ALA A 81 -1.66 -18.87 0.51
C ALA A 81 -1.49 -17.82 1.63
N ASP A 82 -0.25 -17.41 1.92
CA ASP A 82 0.03 -16.37 2.92
C ASP A 82 -0.58 -15.04 2.51
N TRP A 83 -0.38 -14.68 1.24
CA TRP A 83 -0.91 -13.45 0.67
C TRP A 83 -2.45 -13.44 0.65
N ARG A 84 -3.08 -14.50 0.12
CA ARG A 84 -4.56 -14.61 -0.01
C ARG A 84 -5.25 -14.39 1.33
N ARG A 85 -4.87 -15.15 2.35
CA ARG A 85 -5.48 -15.07 3.67
C ARG A 85 -5.43 -13.67 4.26
N ALA A 86 -4.28 -13.02 4.17
CA ALA A 86 -4.12 -11.65 4.65
C ALA A 86 -4.90 -10.63 3.80
N ALA A 87 -4.92 -10.79 2.47
CA ALA A 87 -5.58 -9.88 1.53
C ALA A 87 -7.11 -9.94 1.65
N GLU A 88 -7.71 -11.13 1.72
CA GLU A 88 -9.16 -11.33 1.86
C GLU A 88 -9.71 -10.64 3.11
N ILE A 89 -9.05 -10.85 4.26
CA ILE A 89 -9.50 -10.27 5.53
C ILE A 89 -9.37 -8.75 5.51
N ARG A 90 -8.26 -8.22 5.01
CA ARG A 90 -8.03 -6.78 4.91
C ARG A 90 -9.05 -6.13 3.98
N SER A 91 -9.25 -6.74 2.80
CA SER A 91 -10.19 -6.24 1.80
C SER A 91 -11.63 -6.19 2.31
N SER A 92 -12.06 -7.20 3.08
CA SER A 92 -13.43 -7.27 3.60
C SER A 92 -13.80 -6.15 4.58
N ALA A 93 -12.81 -5.44 5.11
CA ALA A 93 -13.04 -4.31 6.01
C ALA A 93 -13.38 -3.00 5.28
N PHE A 94 -13.14 -2.93 3.97
CA PHE A 94 -13.36 -1.73 3.16
C PHE A 94 -14.55 -1.94 2.22
N ARG A 95 -15.42 -0.94 2.14
CA ARG A 95 -16.47 -0.91 1.11
C ARG A 95 -15.84 -0.74 -0.26
N PHE A 96 -16.51 -1.25 -1.28
CA PHE A 96 -16.10 -0.97 -2.66
C PHE A 96 -16.58 0.44 -3.08
N PRO A 97 -15.71 1.25 -3.70
CA PRO A 97 -14.28 1.06 -3.96
C PRO A 97 -13.43 1.30 -2.70
N GLY A 98 -12.56 0.33 -2.38
CA GLY A 98 -11.60 0.44 -1.29
C GLY A 98 -10.35 1.26 -1.64
N PRO A 99 -9.31 1.24 -0.78
CA PRO A 99 -8.07 1.98 -1.01
C PRO A 99 -7.18 1.36 -2.09
N GLY A 100 -6.23 2.13 -2.61
CA GLY A 100 -5.03 1.58 -3.22
C GLY A 100 -4.22 0.84 -2.16
N ALA A 101 -3.85 -0.40 -2.41
CA ALA A 101 -3.20 -1.22 -1.39
C ALA A 101 -1.85 -1.77 -1.87
N THR A 102 -0.90 -1.85 -0.94
CA THR A 102 0.40 -2.51 -1.10
C THR A 102 0.56 -3.53 0.01
N GLY A 103 1.00 -4.74 -0.32
CA GLY A 103 1.15 -5.81 0.65
C GLY A 103 2.49 -6.54 0.52
N VAL A 104 3.36 -6.36 1.49
CA VAL A 104 4.75 -6.82 1.46
C VAL A 104 4.96 -7.96 2.47
N PRO A 105 5.45 -9.15 2.05
CA PRO A 105 5.79 -10.21 2.97
C PRO A 105 7.06 -9.89 3.75
N VAL A 106 7.05 -10.21 5.04
CA VAL A 106 8.23 -10.19 5.91
C VAL A 106 8.51 -11.61 6.40
N PRO A 107 9.78 -12.06 6.39
CA PRO A 107 10.10 -13.46 6.62
C PRO A 107 10.06 -13.87 8.10
N ARG A 108 9.90 -12.91 9.00
CA ARG A 108 9.92 -13.14 10.45
C ARG A 108 8.86 -12.32 11.16
N ARG A 109 8.39 -12.84 12.29
CA ARG A 109 7.57 -12.06 13.22
C ARG A 109 8.33 -10.82 13.68
N TYR A 110 7.61 -9.76 13.93
CA TYR A 110 8.19 -8.59 14.61
C TYR A 110 8.64 -8.96 16.03
N PRO A 111 9.61 -8.23 16.62
CA PRO A 111 10.14 -8.54 17.95
C PRO A 111 9.08 -8.63 19.05
N ASP A 112 7.97 -7.93 18.90
CA ASP A 112 6.83 -7.95 19.82
C ASP A 112 5.83 -9.11 19.57
N GLY A 113 6.12 -10.00 18.60
CA GLY A 113 5.28 -11.13 18.23
C GLY A 113 4.19 -10.84 17.20
N ALA A 114 4.07 -9.59 16.73
CA ALA A 114 3.11 -9.25 15.68
C ALA A 114 3.46 -9.96 14.36
N GLN A 115 2.44 -10.42 13.66
CA GLN A 115 2.55 -11.03 12.33
C GLN A 115 2.15 -10.08 11.20
N ILE A 116 1.50 -8.97 11.54
CA ILE A 116 1.02 -7.99 10.57
C ILE A 116 1.11 -6.59 11.16
N ARG A 117 1.52 -5.64 10.32
CA ARG A 117 1.46 -4.21 10.57
C ARG A 117 0.87 -3.51 9.38
N GLN A 118 0.05 -2.50 9.64
CA GLN A 118 -0.64 -1.74 8.61
C GLN A 118 -0.63 -0.27 8.96
N GLU A 119 -0.39 0.56 7.97
CA GLU A 119 -0.54 2.02 8.04
C GLU A 119 -1.44 2.49 6.92
N CYS A 120 -2.03 3.67 7.06
CA CYS A 120 -2.88 4.20 6.01
C CYS A 120 -2.84 5.72 5.94
N TRP A 121 -3.20 6.21 4.76
CA TRP A 121 -3.53 7.60 4.51
C TRP A 121 -5.03 7.71 4.21
N ALA A 122 -5.67 8.70 4.78
CA ALA A 122 -7.07 9.01 4.55
C ALA A 122 -7.22 10.48 4.17
N LEU A 123 -8.24 10.80 3.38
CA LEU A 123 -8.57 12.16 2.99
C LEU A 123 -10.04 12.44 3.28
N ARG A 124 -10.28 13.53 4.02
CA ARG A 124 -11.62 14.05 4.32
C ARG A 124 -11.61 15.57 4.34
N GLY A 125 -12.63 16.19 3.82
CA GLY A 125 -12.78 17.66 3.82
C GLY A 125 -12.61 18.25 5.21
N THR A 126 -12.06 19.44 5.28
CA THR A 126 -11.91 20.18 6.56
C THR A 126 -13.25 20.53 7.21
N ASP A 127 -14.32 20.58 6.42
CA ASP A 127 -15.71 20.71 6.83
C ASP A 127 -16.34 19.39 7.33
N GLY A 128 -15.59 18.29 7.27
CA GLY A 128 -16.06 16.96 7.64
C GLY A 128 -16.80 16.21 6.51
N ALA A 129 -16.94 16.80 5.32
CA ALA A 129 -17.55 16.11 4.18
C ALA A 129 -16.59 15.06 3.57
N ARG A 130 -17.16 14.01 2.96
CA ARG A 130 -16.38 13.06 2.17
C ARG A 130 -15.96 13.70 0.86
N LEU A 131 -14.70 13.52 0.51
CA LEU A 131 -14.15 14.01 -0.75
C LEU A 131 -14.49 13.04 -1.88
N PRO A 132 -14.86 13.54 -3.07
CA PRO A 132 -15.11 12.69 -4.24
C PRO A 132 -13.84 11.98 -4.68
N ARG A 133 -14.00 10.73 -5.13
CA ARG A 133 -12.92 9.86 -5.62
C ARG A 133 -13.11 9.58 -7.10
N ALA A 134 -12.03 9.68 -7.86
CA ALA A 134 -11.94 9.10 -9.20
C ALA A 134 -11.07 7.83 -9.14
N LEU A 135 -11.39 6.87 -10.00
CA LEU A 135 -10.69 5.59 -10.06
C LEU A 135 -10.07 5.42 -11.45
N SER A 136 -8.92 4.78 -11.50
CA SER A 136 -8.30 4.35 -12.74
C SER A 136 -7.99 2.85 -12.67
N TRP A 137 -8.59 2.11 -13.59
CA TRP A 137 -8.34 0.71 -13.85
C TRP A 137 -8.30 0.51 -15.37
N PRO A 138 -7.15 0.64 -16.02
CA PRO A 138 -7.04 0.60 -17.47
C PRO A 138 -7.53 -0.74 -18.06
N LEU A 139 -8.12 -0.70 -19.23
CA LEU A 139 -8.52 -1.91 -19.95
C LEU A 139 -7.32 -2.83 -20.20
N GLY A 140 -7.47 -4.13 -19.97
CA GLY A 140 -6.39 -5.11 -20.07
C GLY A 140 -5.32 -4.97 -18.98
N HIS A 141 -5.65 -4.29 -17.87
CA HIS A 141 -4.82 -4.30 -16.69
C HIS A 141 -5.02 -5.61 -15.92
N TRP A 142 -4.01 -6.07 -15.20
CA TRP A 142 -4.11 -7.25 -14.39
C TRP A 142 -5.16 -7.08 -13.27
N ASP A 143 -5.77 -8.18 -12.86
CA ASP A 143 -6.69 -8.24 -11.73
C ASP A 143 -6.15 -9.19 -10.66
N TRP A 144 -6.65 -9.03 -9.45
CA TRP A 144 -6.31 -9.89 -8.34
C TRP A 144 -6.85 -11.31 -8.57
N PRO A 145 -6.08 -12.37 -8.27
CA PRO A 145 -6.57 -13.75 -8.40
C PRO A 145 -7.65 -14.12 -7.34
N ILE A 146 -8.03 -13.16 -6.51
CA ILE A 146 -9.13 -13.23 -5.53
C ILE A 146 -9.93 -11.92 -5.58
N ARG A 147 -11.18 -11.99 -5.15
CA ARG A 147 -12.02 -10.80 -5.08
C ARG A 147 -11.59 -9.90 -3.92
N VAL A 148 -11.17 -8.69 -4.23
CA VAL A 148 -10.77 -7.66 -3.25
C VAL A 148 -11.47 -6.34 -3.54
N SER A 149 -11.54 -5.46 -2.55
CA SER A 149 -12.06 -4.10 -2.69
C SER A 149 -11.01 -3.09 -3.16
N PHE A 150 -9.73 -3.48 -3.19
CA PHE A 150 -8.60 -2.61 -3.50
C PHE A 150 -8.64 -2.08 -4.93
N GLN A 151 -8.03 -0.92 -5.14
CA GLN A 151 -8.01 -0.22 -6.43
C GLN A 151 -6.59 -0.09 -6.96
N GLN A 152 -6.44 -0.08 -8.29
CA GLN A 152 -5.14 0.12 -8.95
C GLN A 152 -4.68 1.56 -8.81
N GLY A 153 -5.57 2.53 -8.97
CA GLY A 153 -5.32 3.95 -8.74
C GLY A 153 -6.55 4.69 -8.23
N ILE A 154 -6.33 5.60 -7.29
CA ILE A 154 -7.36 6.48 -6.72
C ILE A 154 -6.87 7.91 -6.80
N ARG A 155 -7.74 8.82 -7.26
CA ARG A 155 -7.51 10.26 -7.20
C ARG A 155 -8.53 10.94 -6.28
N VAL A 156 -8.03 11.79 -5.38
CA VAL A 156 -8.83 12.71 -4.56
C VAL A 156 -8.24 14.11 -4.72
N GLY A 157 -9.06 15.05 -5.20
CA GLY A 157 -8.55 16.36 -5.58
C GLY A 157 -7.45 16.22 -6.63
N ARG A 158 -6.27 16.75 -6.32
CA ARG A 158 -5.06 16.65 -7.16
C ARG A 158 -4.19 15.45 -6.85
N MET A 159 -4.38 14.82 -5.69
CA MET A 159 -3.56 13.69 -5.24
C MET A 159 -3.99 12.38 -5.89
N ILE A 160 -3.02 11.62 -6.40
CA ILE A 160 -3.20 10.28 -6.95
C ILE A 160 -2.41 9.30 -6.08
N PHE A 161 -3.07 8.21 -5.69
CA PHE A 161 -2.50 7.13 -4.89
C PHE A 161 -2.52 5.85 -5.73
N LEU A 162 -1.36 5.27 -5.95
CA LEU A 162 -1.22 4.00 -6.65
C LEU A 162 -1.30 2.83 -5.66
N GLY A 163 -2.06 1.80 -5.99
CA GLY A 163 -1.87 0.47 -5.40
C GLY A 163 -0.53 -0.10 -5.82
N GLY A 164 0.01 -1.06 -5.08
CA GLY A 164 1.22 -1.77 -5.48
C GLY A 164 1.04 -2.43 -6.84
N GLN A 165 1.91 -2.14 -7.77
CA GLN A 165 1.87 -2.62 -9.14
C GLN A 165 2.87 -3.74 -9.36
N TYR A 166 2.45 -4.75 -10.11
CA TYR A 166 3.22 -5.95 -10.46
C TYR A 166 3.27 -6.16 -11.97
N SER A 167 4.23 -6.95 -12.43
CA SER A 167 4.24 -7.48 -13.79
C SER A 167 3.39 -8.75 -13.86
N MET A 168 2.09 -8.60 -14.06
CA MET A 168 1.12 -9.70 -14.14
C MET A 168 0.24 -9.59 -15.39
N ASP A 169 -0.31 -10.73 -15.83
CA ASP A 169 -1.36 -10.78 -16.84
C ASP A 169 -2.76 -10.58 -16.24
N GLU A 170 -3.80 -10.52 -17.09
CA GLU A 170 -5.20 -10.34 -16.69
C GLU A 170 -5.73 -11.47 -15.78
N ARG A 171 -5.03 -12.60 -15.69
CA ARG A 171 -5.36 -13.73 -14.80
C ARG A 171 -4.61 -13.67 -13.47
N GLY A 172 -3.79 -12.63 -13.25
CA GLY A 172 -2.98 -12.49 -12.04
C GLY A 172 -1.74 -13.40 -12.01
N LEU A 173 -1.26 -13.86 -13.15
CA LEU A 173 -0.03 -14.65 -13.26
C LEU A 173 1.15 -13.76 -13.61
N ALA A 174 2.32 -14.04 -13.03
CA ALA A 174 3.54 -13.27 -13.32
C ALA A 174 3.89 -13.32 -14.80
N VAL A 175 4.13 -12.14 -15.40
CA VAL A 175 4.69 -11.99 -16.75
C VAL A 175 6.20 -11.85 -16.62
N ALA A 176 6.96 -12.56 -17.47
CA ALA A 176 8.42 -12.67 -17.39
C ALA A 176 8.88 -13.09 -15.97
N PRO A 177 8.46 -14.28 -15.47
CA PRO A 177 8.77 -14.72 -14.13
C PRO A 177 10.28 -14.75 -13.88
N GLU A 178 10.72 -14.28 -12.71
CA GLU A 178 12.11 -14.13 -12.26
C GLU A 178 12.98 -13.16 -13.09
N ASP A 179 12.48 -12.55 -14.16
CA ASP A 179 13.18 -11.50 -14.91
C ASP A 179 12.90 -10.12 -14.31
N MET A 180 13.77 -9.67 -13.40
CA MET A 180 13.65 -8.38 -12.70
C MET A 180 13.60 -7.19 -13.68
N ALA A 181 14.37 -7.21 -14.75
CA ALA A 181 14.44 -6.08 -15.68
C ALA A 181 13.15 -5.96 -16.48
N ALA A 182 12.68 -7.05 -17.07
CA ALA A 182 11.42 -7.08 -17.81
C ALA A 182 10.24 -6.77 -16.90
N GLN A 183 10.21 -7.31 -15.68
CA GLN A 183 9.13 -7.01 -14.72
C GLN A 183 9.15 -5.54 -14.29
N THR A 184 10.31 -4.93 -14.13
CA THR A 184 10.40 -3.50 -13.81
C THR A 184 9.82 -2.65 -14.93
N ASP A 185 10.14 -2.95 -16.19
CA ASP A 185 9.63 -2.21 -17.34
C ASP A 185 8.11 -2.37 -17.48
N ASN A 186 7.59 -3.58 -17.36
CA ASN A 186 6.15 -3.86 -17.39
C ASN A 186 5.41 -3.15 -16.26
N THR A 187 5.94 -3.18 -15.05
CA THR A 187 5.33 -2.53 -13.89
C THR A 187 5.26 -1.02 -14.06
N LEU A 188 6.33 -0.40 -14.57
CA LEU A 188 6.34 1.04 -14.88
C LEU A 188 5.36 1.39 -15.99
N GLU A 189 5.16 0.52 -16.97
CA GLU A 189 4.14 0.72 -18.01
C GLU A 189 2.72 0.68 -17.43
N PHE A 190 2.43 -0.25 -16.51
CA PHE A 190 1.15 -0.26 -15.80
C PHE A 190 0.92 1.03 -15.00
N ILE A 191 1.94 1.54 -14.32
CA ILE A 191 1.88 2.82 -13.61
C ILE A 191 1.54 3.97 -14.59
N ARG A 192 2.21 4.03 -15.76
CA ARG A 192 1.91 5.06 -16.79
C ARG A 192 0.44 5.00 -17.23
N ARG A 193 -0.08 3.80 -17.47
CA ARG A 193 -1.47 3.61 -17.90
C ARG A 193 -2.48 4.03 -16.84
N ILE A 194 -2.21 3.73 -15.55
CA ILE A 194 -3.06 4.18 -14.44
C ILE A 194 -3.06 5.70 -14.34
N LEU A 195 -1.88 6.34 -14.39
CA LEU A 195 -1.72 7.79 -14.32
C LEU A 195 -2.44 8.47 -15.49
N ALA A 196 -2.29 7.95 -16.71
CA ALA A 196 -2.96 8.46 -17.90
C ALA A 196 -4.50 8.45 -17.76
N GLY A 197 -5.07 7.48 -17.05
CA GLY A 197 -6.49 7.44 -16.72
C GLY A 197 -6.99 8.62 -15.86
N PHE A 198 -6.07 9.34 -15.23
CA PHE A 198 -6.34 10.57 -14.48
C PHE A 198 -5.88 11.85 -15.22
N GLY A 199 -5.33 11.73 -16.41
CA GLY A 199 -4.71 12.83 -17.14
C GLY A 199 -3.34 13.22 -16.58
N ALA A 200 -2.67 12.30 -15.88
CA ALA A 200 -1.33 12.46 -15.33
C ALA A 200 -0.31 11.63 -16.12
N GLY A 201 0.96 12.00 -16.01
CA GLY A 201 2.10 11.26 -16.51
C GLY A 201 3.04 10.78 -15.41
N ILE A 202 4.08 10.04 -15.80
CA ILE A 202 5.11 9.57 -14.87
C ILE A 202 5.94 10.72 -14.29
N GLU A 203 5.96 11.85 -14.97
CA GLU A 203 6.56 13.10 -14.54
C GLU A 203 5.83 13.78 -13.38
N ASP A 204 4.57 13.41 -13.12
CA ASP A 204 3.78 13.93 -12.01
C ASP A 204 3.99 13.14 -10.71
N LEU A 205 4.81 12.07 -10.75
CA LEU A 205 5.15 11.29 -9.57
C LEU A 205 5.96 12.13 -8.57
N MET A 206 5.52 12.12 -7.33
CA MET A 206 6.13 12.83 -6.20
C MET A 206 6.96 11.92 -5.30
N GLU A 207 6.69 10.64 -5.32
CA GLU A 207 7.40 9.60 -4.59
C GLU A 207 7.19 8.26 -5.27
N VAL A 208 8.23 7.43 -5.25
CA VAL A 208 8.19 6.04 -5.75
C VAL A 208 8.87 5.13 -4.73
N THR A 209 8.19 4.07 -4.34
CA THR A 209 8.77 2.98 -3.54
C THR A 209 8.73 1.69 -4.33
N ALA A 210 9.87 1.02 -4.42
CA ALA A 210 9.99 -0.31 -5.02
C ALA A 210 10.42 -1.34 -3.97
N PHE A 211 9.60 -2.37 -3.83
CA PHE A 211 9.92 -3.57 -3.07
C PHE A 211 10.40 -4.63 -4.06
N TYR A 212 11.56 -5.23 -3.84
CA TYR A 212 12.12 -6.16 -4.82
C TYR A 212 12.80 -7.36 -4.18
N LYS A 213 12.75 -8.50 -4.86
CA LYS A 213 13.41 -9.74 -4.44
C LYS A 213 14.92 -9.59 -4.58
N HIS A 214 15.62 -9.50 -3.45
CA HIS A 214 17.06 -9.22 -3.44
C HIS A 214 17.88 -10.21 -4.28
N ALA A 215 17.56 -11.50 -4.21
CA ALA A 215 18.25 -12.54 -4.97
C ALA A 215 18.17 -12.36 -6.50
N SER A 216 17.09 -11.72 -7.00
CA SER A 216 16.88 -11.50 -8.44
C SER A 216 17.49 -10.18 -8.94
N ALA A 217 17.99 -9.33 -8.06
CA ALA A 217 18.49 -7.99 -8.41
C ALA A 217 19.94 -7.95 -8.91
N SER A 218 20.65 -9.08 -8.94
CA SER A 218 22.08 -9.14 -9.34
C SER A 218 22.96 -8.08 -8.66
N GLY A 219 22.61 -7.69 -7.43
CA GLY A 219 23.32 -6.68 -6.64
C GLY A 219 23.03 -5.22 -7.04
N VAL A 220 22.18 -4.98 -8.04
CA VAL A 220 21.81 -3.63 -8.49
C VAL A 220 20.33 -3.39 -8.25
N PRO A 221 19.94 -2.33 -7.49
CA PRO A 221 18.54 -1.98 -7.30
C PRO A 221 17.84 -1.70 -8.64
N PRO A 222 16.59 -2.21 -8.84
CA PRO A 222 15.94 -2.25 -10.16
C PRO A 222 15.64 -0.88 -10.76
N LEU A 223 15.45 0.15 -9.93
CA LEU A 223 15.17 1.51 -10.39
C LEU A 223 16.43 2.41 -10.45
N ARG A 224 17.62 1.85 -10.22
CA ARG A 224 18.87 2.63 -10.28
C ARG A 224 19.06 3.22 -11.68
N GLY A 225 19.24 4.55 -11.74
CA GLY A 225 19.42 5.29 -12.99
C GLY A 225 18.14 5.50 -13.82
N ARG A 226 17.00 5.00 -13.39
CA ARG A 226 15.69 5.32 -14.01
C ARG A 226 15.34 6.77 -13.75
N ARG A 227 14.73 7.41 -14.74
CA ARG A 227 14.25 8.79 -14.64
C ARG A 227 12.71 8.82 -14.72
N PHE A 228 12.12 9.64 -13.89
CA PHE A 228 10.69 9.88 -13.83
C PHE A 228 10.45 11.35 -14.26
N GLY A 229 10.42 11.56 -15.59
CA GLY A 229 10.38 12.92 -16.16
C GLY A 229 11.69 13.69 -15.99
N THR A 230 11.58 15.00 -15.90
CA THR A 230 12.73 15.94 -15.73
C THR A 230 13.04 16.21 -14.26
N GLN A 231 12.13 15.91 -13.35
CA GLN A 231 12.28 16.14 -11.92
C GLN A 231 13.00 14.98 -11.22
N SER A 232 13.67 15.31 -10.12
CA SER A 232 14.20 14.30 -9.21
C SER A 232 13.07 13.83 -8.29
N VAL A 233 12.61 12.60 -8.46
CA VAL A 233 11.58 11.98 -7.61
C VAL A 233 12.27 11.26 -6.46
N PRO A 234 11.86 11.48 -5.20
CA PRO A 234 12.28 10.66 -4.07
C PRO A 234 12.01 9.18 -4.37
N LEU A 235 13.06 8.37 -4.26
CA LEU A 235 13.03 6.97 -4.62
C LEU A 235 13.50 6.11 -3.46
N THR A 236 12.60 5.29 -2.94
CA THR A 236 12.89 4.28 -1.92
C THR A 236 12.94 2.90 -2.57
N GLN A 237 14.00 2.14 -2.32
CA GLN A 237 14.15 0.79 -2.82
C GLN A 237 14.44 -0.18 -1.69
N VAL A 238 13.51 -1.10 -1.44
CA VAL A 238 13.51 -2.01 -0.28
C VAL A 238 13.77 -3.44 -0.75
N PRO A 239 14.95 -4.00 -0.46
CA PRO A 239 15.23 -5.40 -0.78
C PRO A 239 14.46 -6.34 0.16
N LEU A 240 13.82 -7.32 -0.40
CA LEU A 240 13.08 -8.37 0.31
C LEU A 240 13.72 -9.74 0.07
N GLY A 241 13.52 -10.65 1.01
CA GLY A 241 13.91 -12.06 0.84
C GLY A 241 12.99 -12.81 -0.12
N THR A 242 11.74 -12.37 -0.25
CA THR A 242 10.72 -12.98 -1.11
C THR A 242 9.67 -11.94 -1.50
N MET A 243 8.83 -12.28 -2.47
CA MET A 243 7.66 -11.50 -2.87
C MET A 243 6.36 -12.24 -2.50
N GLY A 244 5.23 -11.54 -2.54
CA GLY A 244 3.93 -12.10 -2.15
C GLY A 244 3.35 -13.11 -3.13
N LEU A 245 3.79 -13.08 -4.39
CA LEU A 245 3.26 -13.91 -5.47
C LEU A 245 4.40 -14.66 -6.17
N GLU A 246 4.10 -15.88 -6.63
CA GLU A 246 5.08 -16.73 -7.32
C GLU A 246 5.54 -16.09 -8.63
N GLY A 247 6.84 -16.17 -8.91
CA GLY A 247 7.46 -15.63 -10.13
C GLY A 247 7.59 -14.11 -10.17
N VAL A 248 7.00 -13.39 -9.21
CA VAL A 248 7.10 -11.94 -9.09
C VAL A 248 8.42 -11.57 -8.41
N THR A 249 9.10 -10.56 -8.94
CA THR A 249 10.39 -10.09 -8.41
C THR A 249 10.35 -8.65 -7.92
N ILE A 250 9.33 -7.88 -8.28
CA ILE A 250 9.21 -6.46 -7.94
C ILE A 250 7.74 -6.05 -7.76
N GLU A 251 7.50 -5.17 -6.79
CA GLU A 251 6.28 -4.39 -6.61
C GLU A 251 6.65 -2.92 -6.52
N ILE A 252 5.96 -2.06 -7.26
CA ILE A 252 6.19 -0.61 -7.26
C ILE A 252 4.91 0.12 -6.87
N GLU A 253 5.02 1.04 -5.93
CA GLU A 253 3.95 1.98 -5.56
C GLU A 253 4.43 3.41 -5.68
N GLY A 254 3.52 4.37 -5.60
CA GLY A 254 3.88 5.78 -5.62
C GLY A 254 2.69 6.70 -5.43
N TYR A 255 3.02 7.98 -5.33
CA TYR A 255 2.08 9.08 -5.24
C TYR A 255 2.35 10.06 -6.35
N ALA A 256 1.29 10.62 -6.93
CA ALA A 256 1.41 11.67 -7.94
C ALA A 256 0.51 12.86 -7.60
N VAL A 257 0.85 14.03 -8.12
CA VAL A 257 0.08 15.27 -7.93
C VAL A 257 -0.15 15.91 -9.29
N LEU A 258 -1.41 16.02 -9.68
CA LEU A 258 -1.76 16.77 -10.88
C LEU A 258 -1.31 18.24 -10.76
N PRO A 259 -0.79 18.83 -11.83
CA PRO A 259 -0.48 20.26 -11.86
C PRO A 259 -1.73 21.09 -11.54
N GLU A 260 -1.54 22.32 -11.09
CA GLU A 260 -2.66 23.26 -10.97
C GLU A 260 -3.23 23.52 -12.36
N ALA A 261 -4.55 23.54 -12.46
CA ALA A 261 -5.18 23.98 -13.69
C ALA A 261 -4.68 25.41 -13.96
N THR A 262 -4.03 25.62 -15.09
CA THR A 262 -3.66 26.98 -15.52
C THR A 262 -4.96 27.78 -15.66
N PRO A 263 -5.08 28.97 -15.04
CA PRO A 263 -6.29 29.78 -15.06
C PRO A 263 -6.70 30.22 -16.47
#